data_bfd5b7bd7c6326f843a8df8be44c3459
#
_entry.id   bfd5b7bd7c6326f843a8df8be44c3459
#
_cell.length_a   1.000
_cell.length_b   1.000
_cell.length_c   1.000
_cell.angle_alpha   90.00
_cell.angle_beta   90.00
_cell.angle_gamma   90.00
#
_symmetry.space_group_name_H-M   'P 1'
#
loop_
_entity.id
_entity.type
_entity.pdbx_description
1 polymer ?
#
loop_
_entity_poly.entity_id
_entity_poly.type
_entity_poly.pdbx_seq_one_letter_code
_entity_poly.pdbx_strand_id
1 'polypeptide(L)'
;MSTKKSYKYSMTHIYKREPLAHQREALNLSYDKKSFLYLMGMGTGKTKVAIDNAVFLYNQGEINSVLIIAPNSVTHNWLKEIDADSSAKGFKYLFRRDSFDYHLKDHINWYVMNVEALSHASGVKVAKKLIDKHADKMYLVVDECTTIKNHKAKRTKNIIKLTSKVKYKRGMTGSPTAKSPLDLYTQCEFLDPTLLGFTSYYSFRARYAVMRPITRDGFRQQMIPYGYQNLSELWEKIKPFSYRKIKENCLDLPPKVYMKRML
;
A
#
# COMPACT_ATOMS: atom_id res chain seq x y z
N MET A 1 25.28 -10.95 -21.40
CA MET A 1 24.71 -9.81 -22.14
C MET A 1 23.63 -9.15 -21.29
N SER A 2 23.97 -8.04 -20.64
CA SER A 2 23.06 -7.29 -19.77
C SER A 2 22.13 -6.46 -20.66
N THR A 3 20.87 -6.84 -20.75
CA THR A 3 19.84 -6.04 -21.43
C THR A 3 19.62 -4.75 -20.67
N LYS A 4 20.13 -3.65 -21.20
CA LYS A 4 19.77 -2.28 -20.80
C LYS A 4 18.25 -2.12 -20.99
N LYS A 5 17.43 -2.40 -19.95
CA LYS A 5 16.05 -1.91 -19.91
C LYS A 5 16.13 -0.39 -19.93
N SER A 6 15.65 0.23 -20.98
CA SER A 6 15.56 1.68 -21.10
C SER A 6 14.71 2.24 -19.96
N TYR A 7 15.30 3.00 -19.06
CA TYR A 7 14.64 3.65 -17.95
C TYR A 7 13.81 4.84 -18.46
N LYS A 8 12.63 4.57 -18.99
CA LYS A 8 11.68 5.60 -19.46
C LYS A 8 11.33 6.63 -18.37
N TYR A 9 11.36 6.20 -17.11
CA TYR A 9 11.03 7.06 -15.95
C TYR A 9 12.06 8.18 -15.72
N SER A 10 13.34 7.94 -15.95
CA SER A 10 14.41 8.90 -15.61
C SER A 10 14.53 10.08 -16.59
N MET A 11 13.93 10.00 -17.77
CA MET A 11 14.15 11.02 -18.81
C MET A 11 13.21 12.24 -18.77
N THR A 12 12.09 12.18 -18.02
CA THR A 12 11.05 13.23 -18.09
C THR A 12 10.49 13.66 -16.73
N HIS A 13 10.89 13.02 -15.62
CA HIS A 13 10.35 13.34 -14.31
C HIS A 13 11.27 14.29 -13.54
N ILE A 14 10.73 15.43 -13.13
CA ILE A 14 11.45 16.41 -12.28
C ILE A 14 11.13 16.06 -10.83
N TYR A 15 12.14 15.65 -10.09
CA TYR A 15 12.04 15.42 -8.64
C TYR A 15 12.19 16.74 -7.89
N LYS A 16 11.42 16.92 -6.83
CA LYS A 16 11.64 18.02 -5.89
C LYS A 16 12.82 17.72 -4.95
N ARG A 17 12.95 16.47 -4.54
CA ARG A 17 14.13 15.92 -3.86
C ARG A 17 14.59 14.68 -4.63
N GLU A 18 15.87 14.55 -4.89
CA GLU A 18 16.40 13.39 -5.61
C GLU A 18 16.15 12.08 -4.85
N PRO A 19 15.62 11.03 -5.51
CA PRO A 19 15.42 9.73 -4.87
C PRO A 19 16.74 8.98 -4.70
N LEU A 20 16.87 8.28 -3.58
CA LEU A 20 17.97 7.34 -3.33
C LEU A 20 17.93 6.18 -4.34
N ALA A 21 19.03 5.46 -4.51
CA ALA A 21 19.15 4.39 -5.50
C ALA A 21 18.02 3.34 -5.40
N HIS A 22 17.71 2.87 -4.19
CA HIS A 22 16.63 1.90 -3.96
C HIS A 22 15.22 2.47 -4.19
N GLN A 23 15.03 3.78 -3.97
CA GLN A 23 13.77 4.46 -4.27
C GLN A 23 13.59 4.58 -5.79
N ARG A 24 14.65 4.92 -6.51
CA ARG A 24 14.68 4.97 -7.98
C ARG A 24 14.39 3.59 -8.59
N GLU A 25 14.94 2.53 -8.00
CA GLU A 25 14.65 1.15 -8.40
C GLU A 25 13.17 0.81 -8.22
N ALA A 26 12.58 1.15 -7.06
CA ALA A 26 11.16 0.95 -6.79
C ALA A 26 10.26 1.70 -7.79
N LEU A 27 10.62 2.96 -8.11
CA LEU A 27 9.91 3.77 -9.10
C LEU A 27 9.97 3.13 -10.49
N ASN A 28 11.15 2.69 -10.95
CA ASN A 28 11.34 2.05 -12.26
C ASN A 28 10.52 0.76 -12.43
N LEU A 29 10.26 0.05 -11.33
CA LEU A 29 9.46 -1.18 -11.36
C LEU A 29 7.95 -0.92 -11.32
N SER A 30 7.52 0.26 -10.85
CA SER A 30 6.11 0.52 -10.51
C SER A 30 5.44 1.62 -11.31
N TYR A 31 6.20 2.48 -12.03
CA TYR A 31 5.69 3.75 -12.58
C TYR A 31 4.47 3.57 -13.49
N ASP A 32 4.41 2.50 -14.28
CA ASP A 32 3.35 2.20 -15.24
C ASP A 32 2.38 1.11 -14.77
N LYS A 33 2.66 0.49 -13.61
CA LYS A 33 1.83 -0.60 -13.10
C LYS A 33 0.51 -0.08 -12.54
N LYS A 34 -0.60 -0.71 -12.87
CA LYS A 34 -1.91 -0.41 -12.26
C LYS A 34 -1.95 -0.77 -10.78
N SER A 35 -1.33 -1.88 -10.41
CA SER A 35 -1.30 -2.41 -9.04
C SER A 35 0.13 -2.71 -8.63
N PHE A 36 0.57 -2.22 -7.47
CA PHE A 36 1.93 -2.46 -6.98
C PHE A 36 2.03 -2.42 -5.46
N LEU A 37 2.94 -3.23 -4.90
CA LEU A 37 3.15 -3.39 -3.48
C LEU A 37 4.58 -2.98 -3.08
N TYR A 38 4.70 -1.92 -2.28
CA TYR A 38 5.99 -1.48 -1.74
C TYR A 38 6.25 -2.13 -0.38
N LEU A 39 7.06 -3.19 -0.38
CA LEU A 39 7.49 -3.96 0.80
C LEU A 39 8.84 -3.43 1.30
N MET A 40 8.84 -2.17 1.69
CA MET A 40 10.06 -1.44 2.03
C MET A 40 10.10 -1.15 3.53
N GLY A 41 11.24 -1.40 4.18
CA GLY A 41 11.43 -1.20 5.61
C GLY A 41 11.05 0.21 6.12
N MET A 42 10.87 0.36 7.42
CA MET A 42 10.60 1.69 8.01
C MET A 42 11.81 2.63 7.78
N GLY A 43 11.53 3.88 7.41
CA GLY A 43 12.57 4.87 7.14
C GLY A 43 13.29 4.74 5.79
N THR A 44 12.87 3.84 4.90
CA THR A 44 13.44 3.72 3.54
C THR A 44 12.81 4.70 2.53
N GLY A 45 11.86 5.53 2.95
CA GLY A 45 11.22 6.56 2.11
C GLY A 45 10.13 6.04 1.18
N LYS A 46 9.34 5.05 1.61
CA LYS A 46 8.16 4.56 0.87
C LYS A 46 7.22 5.68 0.44
N THR A 47 6.97 6.62 1.35
CA THR A 47 6.10 7.79 1.15
C THR A 47 6.57 8.61 -0.05
N LYS A 48 7.86 8.93 -0.10
CA LYS A 48 8.47 9.63 -1.23
C LYS A 48 8.26 8.88 -2.55
N VAL A 49 8.52 7.56 -2.58
CA VAL A 49 8.31 6.74 -3.78
C VAL A 49 6.86 6.82 -4.26
N ALA A 50 5.88 6.76 -3.34
CA ALA A 50 4.47 6.84 -3.70
C ALA A 50 4.09 8.24 -4.24
N ILE A 51 4.64 9.32 -3.66
CA ILE A 51 4.43 10.70 -4.10
C ILE A 51 5.04 10.92 -5.49
N ASP A 52 6.31 10.55 -5.70
CA ASP A 52 6.97 10.68 -6.99
C ASP A 52 6.24 9.90 -8.09
N ASN A 53 5.76 8.68 -7.78
CA ASN A 53 4.98 7.90 -8.73
C ASN A 53 3.63 8.56 -9.07
N ALA A 54 2.95 9.15 -8.09
CA ALA A 54 1.71 9.88 -8.32
C ALA A 54 1.94 11.12 -9.18
N VAL A 55 2.98 11.92 -8.89
CA VAL A 55 3.33 13.11 -9.68
C VAL A 55 3.71 12.72 -11.12
N PHE A 56 4.45 11.62 -11.30
CA PHE A 56 4.73 11.11 -12.65
C PHE A 56 3.45 10.80 -13.43
N LEU A 57 2.52 10.05 -12.84
CA LEU A 57 1.25 9.71 -13.49
C LEU A 57 0.39 10.94 -13.75
N TYR A 58 0.42 11.94 -12.87
CA TYR A 58 -0.24 13.22 -13.09
C TYR A 58 0.34 13.96 -14.30
N ASN A 59 1.66 14.06 -14.42
CA ASN A 59 2.33 14.69 -15.54
C ASN A 59 2.07 13.97 -16.88
N GLN A 60 1.77 12.66 -16.85
CA GLN A 60 1.34 11.89 -18.02
C GLN A 60 -0.18 12.06 -18.32
N GLY A 61 -0.92 12.85 -17.54
CA GLY A 61 -2.36 13.03 -17.68
C GLY A 61 -3.20 11.80 -17.27
N GLU A 62 -2.57 10.81 -16.64
CA GLU A 62 -3.21 9.56 -16.22
C GLU A 62 -4.10 9.71 -14.99
N ILE A 63 -3.75 10.64 -14.11
CA ILE A 63 -4.48 10.92 -12.87
C ILE A 63 -4.62 12.43 -12.63
N ASN A 64 -5.58 12.82 -11.80
CA ASN A 64 -5.71 14.18 -11.22
C ASN A 64 -6.05 14.14 -9.73
N SER A 65 -6.24 12.95 -9.18
CA SER A 65 -6.66 12.71 -7.80
C SER A 65 -5.80 11.64 -7.16
N VAL A 66 -5.39 11.86 -5.91
CA VAL A 66 -4.67 10.89 -5.09
C VAL A 66 -5.45 10.68 -3.80
N LEU A 67 -5.87 9.46 -3.51
CA LEU A 67 -6.47 9.10 -2.23
C LEU A 67 -5.46 8.28 -1.41
N ILE A 68 -5.10 8.80 -0.25
CA ILE A 68 -4.20 8.18 0.71
C ILE A 68 -5.03 7.72 1.90
N ILE A 69 -5.02 6.41 2.15
CA ILE A 69 -5.63 5.77 3.32
C ILE A 69 -4.49 5.31 4.22
N ALA A 70 -4.36 5.95 5.38
CA ALA A 70 -3.22 5.75 6.28
C ALA A 70 -3.67 5.60 7.74
N PRO A 71 -2.87 5.02 8.64
CA PRO A 71 -3.14 5.08 10.08
C PRO A 71 -3.26 6.53 10.55
N ASN A 72 -4.16 6.79 11.52
CA ASN A 72 -4.43 8.15 12.00
C ASN A 72 -3.15 8.89 12.44
N SER A 73 -2.23 8.19 13.09
CA SER A 73 -0.96 8.74 13.58
C SER A 73 -0.04 9.33 12.50
N VAL A 74 -0.20 8.92 11.24
CA VAL A 74 0.70 9.35 10.14
C VAL A 74 0.01 10.25 9.10
N THR A 75 -1.28 10.55 9.23
CA THR A 75 -2.02 11.38 8.27
C THR A 75 -1.42 12.78 8.13
N HIS A 76 -1.06 13.43 9.22
CA HIS A 76 -0.40 14.74 9.21
C HIS A 76 1.01 14.69 8.62
N ASN A 77 1.72 13.57 8.82
CA ASN A 77 3.03 13.38 8.20
C ASN A 77 2.93 13.31 6.68
N TRP A 78 1.90 12.67 6.14
CA TRP A 78 1.63 12.64 4.71
C TRP A 78 1.51 14.05 4.11
N LEU A 79 0.82 14.97 4.80
CA LEU A 79 0.70 16.36 4.31
C LEU A 79 2.06 17.06 4.22
N LYS A 80 2.96 16.83 5.18
CA LYS A 80 4.33 17.38 5.18
C LYS A 80 5.18 16.76 4.09
N GLU A 81 5.11 15.44 3.91
CA GLU A 81 5.87 14.73 2.86
C GLU A 81 5.40 15.13 1.46
N ILE A 82 4.10 15.36 1.24
CA ILE A 82 3.58 15.89 -0.01
C ILE A 82 4.20 17.27 -0.31
N ASP A 83 4.28 18.17 0.68
CA ASP A 83 4.94 19.45 0.50
C ASP A 83 6.44 19.30 0.19
N ALA A 84 7.08 18.33 0.79
CA ALA A 84 8.51 18.12 0.63
C ALA A 84 8.88 17.48 -0.72
N ASP A 85 8.05 16.58 -1.24
CA ASP A 85 8.38 15.72 -2.38
C ASP A 85 7.59 16.02 -3.67
N SER A 86 6.35 16.54 -3.58
CA SER A 86 5.59 16.83 -4.79
C SER A 86 6.18 18.01 -5.57
N SER A 87 6.60 17.75 -6.80
CA SER A 87 7.02 18.79 -7.76
C SER A 87 5.83 19.39 -8.52
N ALA A 88 4.65 18.76 -8.48
CA ALA A 88 3.44 19.27 -9.10
C ALA A 88 2.69 20.22 -8.18
N LYS A 89 2.11 21.28 -8.76
CA LYS A 89 1.19 22.17 -8.02
C LYS A 89 -0.07 21.41 -7.66
N GLY A 90 -0.46 21.44 -6.38
CA GLY A 90 -1.61 20.67 -5.91
C GLY A 90 -2.21 21.16 -4.62
N PHE A 91 -3.37 20.61 -4.31
CA PHE A 91 -4.11 20.91 -3.09
C PHE A 91 -4.22 19.65 -2.23
N LYS A 92 -4.18 19.85 -0.91
CA LYS A 92 -4.21 18.80 0.10
C LYS A 92 -5.47 18.93 0.95
N TYR A 93 -6.19 17.82 1.07
CA TYR A 93 -7.41 17.73 1.86
C TYR A 93 -7.25 16.63 2.90
N LEU A 94 -7.31 17.01 4.18
CA LEU A 94 -7.36 16.05 5.27
C LEU A 94 -8.81 15.72 5.59
N PHE A 95 -9.14 14.44 5.65
CA PHE A 95 -10.45 13.98 6.07
C PHE A 95 -10.79 14.50 7.47
N ARG A 96 -11.78 15.35 7.54
CA ARG A 96 -12.49 15.74 8.74
C ARG A 96 -13.96 15.38 8.50
N ARG A 97 -14.74 15.13 9.51
CA ARG A 97 -16.05 14.45 9.51
C ARG A 97 -17.02 14.72 8.32
N ASP A 98 -16.82 15.78 7.54
CA ASP A 98 -17.89 16.31 6.71
C ASP A 98 -17.68 16.32 5.19
N SER A 99 -16.49 16.35 4.63
CA SER A 99 -16.39 16.29 3.16
C SER A 99 -14.98 16.31 2.55
N PHE A 100 -14.86 15.69 1.37
CA PHE A 100 -13.88 15.98 0.33
C PHE A 100 -14.61 16.67 -0.85
N ASP A 101 -15.28 17.78 -0.62
CA ASP A 101 -16.13 18.40 -1.65
C ASP A 101 -15.35 19.27 -2.66
N TYR A 102 -14.09 19.55 -2.37
CA TYR A 102 -13.26 20.39 -3.23
C TYR A 102 -12.41 19.54 -4.18
N HIS A 103 -12.44 19.93 -5.45
CA HIS A 103 -11.55 19.40 -6.49
C HIS A 103 -11.22 20.54 -7.44
N LEU A 104 -9.94 20.87 -7.54
CA LEU A 104 -9.47 21.94 -8.41
C LEU A 104 -9.02 21.35 -9.76
N LYS A 105 -9.53 21.93 -10.84
CA LYS A 105 -9.08 21.60 -12.18
C LYS A 105 -7.61 22.00 -12.36
N ASP A 106 -6.93 21.33 -13.23
CA ASP A 106 -5.53 21.60 -13.62
C ASP A 106 -4.50 21.51 -12.47
N HIS A 107 -4.90 20.83 -11.38
CA HIS A 107 -4.05 20.59 -10.23
C HIS A 107 -4.15 19.13 -9.78
N ILE A 108 -3.07 18.61 -9.18
CA ILE A 108 -3.16 17.33 -8.48
C ILE A 108 -3.84 17.52 -7.14
N ASN A 109 -4.86 16.72 -6.86
CA ASN A 109 -5.65 16.82 -5.64
C ASN A 109 -5.32 15.65 -4.71
N TRP A 110 -4.76 15.95 -3.55
CA TRP A 110 -4.34 14.98 -2.54
C TRP A 110 -5.37 14.88 -1.43
N TYR A 111 -5.99 13.73 -1.28
CA TYR A 111 -6.97 13.44 -0.23
C TYR A 111 -6.36 12.46 0.76
N VAL A 112 -6.23 12.85 2.02
CA VAL A 112 -5.66 12.02 3.09
C VAL A 112 -6.75 11.64 4.07
N MET A 113 -6.98 10.34 4.24
CA MET A 113 -8.01 9.76 5.11
C MET A 113 -7.38 8.76 6.07
N ASN A 114 -7.86 8.77 7.33
CA ASN A 114 -7.46 7.74 8.27
C ASN A 114 -8.22 6.43 8.00
N VAL A 115 -7.51 5.29 8.11
CA VAL A 115 -8.05 3.96 7.80
C VAL A 115 -9.18 3.57 8.76
N GLU A 116 -9.18 4.09 9.97
CA GLU A 116 -10.21 3.85 10.99
C GLU A 116 -11.58 4.40 10.57
N ALA A 117 -11.61 5.51 9.82
CA ALA A 117 -12.86 6.10 9.31
C ALA A 117 -13.64 5.12 8.43
N LEU A 118 -12.96 4.20 7.74
CA LEU A 118 -13.59 3.19 6.90
C LEU A 118 -14.21 2.01 7.66
N SER A 119 -14.13 2.04 8.98
CA SER A 119 -14.93 1.17 9.86
C SER A 119 -16.34 1.73 10.13
N HIS A 120 -16.59 3.02 9.81
CA HIS A 120 -17.83 3.75 10.07
C HIS A 120 -18.54 4.14 8.77
N ALA A 121 -19.87 4.15 8.80
CA ALA A 121 -20.71 4.44 7.63
C ALA A 121 -20.45 5.85 7.05
N SER A 122 -20.20 6.85 7.88
CA SER A 122 -19.89 8.22 7.46
C SER A 122 -18.61 8.29 6.63
N GLY A 123 -17.51 7.69 7.09
CA GLY A 123 -16.26 7.64 6.36
C GLY A 123 -16.38 6.88 5.04
N VAL A 124 -17.10 5.75 5.05
CA VAL A 124 -17.40 4.97 3.83
C VAL A 124 -18.19 5.81 2.82
N LYS A 125 -19.19 6.58 3.27
CA LYS A 125 -20.01 7.47 2.39
C LYS A 125 -19.14 8.53 1.72
N VAL A 126 -18.26 9.18 2.46
CA VAL A 126 -17.36 10.22 1.93
C VAL A 126 -16.37 9.63 0.93
N ALA A 127 -15.70 8.53 1.29
CA ALA A 127 -14.76 7.85 0.40
C ALA A 127 -15.47 7.38 -0.89
N LYS A 128 -16.68 6.82 -0.76
CA LYS A 128 -17.48 6.38 -1.91
C LYS A 128 -17.80 7.53 -2.86
N LYS A 129 -18.28 8.68 -2.33
CA LYS A 129 -18.60 9.87 -3.14
C LYS A 129 -17.38 10.34 -3.94
N LEU A 130 -16.21 10.40 -3.29
CA LEU A 130 -14.95 10.78 -3.93
C LEU A 130 -14.53 9.80 -5.02
N ILE A 131 -14.55 8.50 -4.71
CA ILE A 131 -14.13 7.45 -5.64
C ILE A 131 -15.09 7.37 -6.83
N ASP A 132 -16.42 7.37 -6.60
CA ASP A 132 -17.40 7.32 -7.69
C ASP A 132 -17.23 8.47 -8.69
N LYS A 133 -16.75 9.64 -8.23
CA LYS A 133 -16.52 10.82 -9.07
C LYS A 133 -15.19 10.80 -9.82
N HIS A 134 -14.15 10.18 -9.27
CA HIS A 134 -12.78 10.35 -9.76
C HIS A 134 -12.02 9.03 -10.02
N ALA A 135 -12.64 7.84 -9.90
CA ALA A 135 -11.97 6.54 -9.96
C ALA A 135 -11.06 6.34 -11.18
N ASP A 136 -11.49 6.80 -12.36
CA ASP A 136 -10.75 6.64 -13.62
C ASP A 136 -9.45 7.46 -13.67
N LYS A 137 -9.41 8.57 -12.92
CA LYS A 137 -8.27 9.50 -12.80
C LYS A 137 -7.68 9.50 -11.39
N MET A 138 -7.83 8.39 -10.66
CA MET A 138 -7.39 8.29 -9.27
C MET A 138 -6.21 7.34 -9.10
N TYR A 139 -5.25 7.78 -8.28
CA TYR A 139 -4.20 6.98 -7.69
C TYR A 139 -4.51 6.76 -6.22
N LEU A 140 -4.56 5.51 -5.78
CA LEU A 140 -4.93 5.16 -4.42
C LEU A 140 -3.77 4.47 -3.71
N VAL A 141 -3.48 4.93 -2.50
CA VAL A 141 -2.45 4.39 -1.61
C VAL A 141 -3.11 3.88 -0.33
N VAL A 142 -2.82 2.65 0.06
CA VAL A 142 -3.06 2.17 1.43
C VAL A 142 -1.71 2.06 2.13
N ASP A 143 -1.46 3.02 3.01
CA ASP A 143 -0.26 3.03 3.84
C ASP A 143 -0.46 2.10 5.04
N GLU A 144 0.61 1.43 5.43
CA GLU A 144 0.61 0.34 6.41
C GLU A 144 -0.51 -0.67 6.10
N CYS A 145 -0.48 -1.24 4.87
CA CYS A 145 -1.54 -2.14 4.37
C CYS A 145 -1.71 -3.42 5.20
N THR A 146 -0.86 -3.69 6.18
CA THR A 146 -1.11 -4.67 7.25
C THR A 146 -2.34 -4.35 8.09
N THR A 147 -2.83 -3.11 8.09
CA THR A 147 -4.09 -2.70 8.74
C THR A 147 -5.33 -3.35 8.13
N ILE A 148 -5.22 -3.84 6.89
CA ILE A 148 -6.30 -4.53 6.15
C ILE A 148 -6.09 -6.04 6.03
N LYS A 149 -5.20 -6.65 6.80
CA LYS A 149 -4.88 -8.09 6.73
C LYS A 149 -6.02 -9.03 7.13
N ASN A 150 -6.97 -8.58 7.94
CA ASN A 150 -8.09 -9.42 8.37
C ASN A 150 -9.23 -9.35 7.38
N HIS A 151 -9.40 -10.43 6.58
CA HIS A 151 -10.46 -10.55 5.55
C HIS A 151 -11.90 -10.47 6.11
N LYS A 152 -12.10 -10.68 7.41
CA LYS A 152 -13.41 -10.57 8.08
C LYS A 152 -13.73 -9.16 8.57
N ALA A 153 -12.73 -8.29 8.73
CA ALA A 153 -12.91 -6.95 9.28
C ALA A 153 -13.74 -6.05 8.34
N LYS A 154 -14.67 -5.29 8.92
CA LYS A 154 -15.54 -4.35 8.15
C LYS A 154 -14.71 -3.40 7.29
N ARG A 155 -13.66 -2.77 7.86
CA ARG A 155 -12.82 -1.84 7.11
C ARG A 155 -12.13 -2.50 5.91
N THR A 156 -11.62 -3.72 6.05
CA THR A 156 -10.98 -4.47 4.96
C THR A 156 -11.97 -4.68 3.81
N LYS A 157 -13.17 -5.20 4.12
CA LYS A 157 -14.24 -5.40 3.14
C LYS A 157 -14.65 -4.09 2.48
N ASN A 158 -14.80 -3.02 3.25
CA ASN A 158 -15.16 -1.70 2.74
C ASN A 158 -14.09 -1.16 1.79
N ILE A 159 -12.80 -1.24 2.17
CA ILE A 159 -11.69 -0.78 1.32
C ILE A 159 -11.66 -1.57 0.02
N ILE A 160 -11.66 -2.89 0.05
CA ILE A 160 -11.62 -3.74 -1.16
C ILE A 160 -12.80 -3.40 -2.08
N LYS A 161 -14.03 -3.31 -1.53
CA LYS A 161 -15.23 -2.99 -2.30
C LYS A 161 -15.19 -1.58 -2.91
N LEU A 162 -14.82 -0.57 -2.13
CA LEU A 162 -14.79 0.81 -2.58
C LEU A 162 -13.73 1.05 -3.67
N THR A 163 -12.59 0.40 -3.52
CA THR A 163 -11.42 0.68 -4.36
C THR A 163 -11.34 -0.19 -5.61
N SER A 164 -12.29 -1.11 -5.80
CA SER A 164 -12.32 -2.03 -6.96
C SER A 164 -12.27 -1.31 -8.32
N LYS A 165 -12.85 -0.11 -8.42
CA LYS A 165 -12.93 0.69 -9.64
C LYS A 165 -11.71 1.60 -9.86
N VAL A 166 -10.84 1.76 -8.87
CA VAL A 166 -9.70 2.68 -8.96
C VAL A 166 -8.62 2.11 -9.87
N LYS A 167 -8.16 2.93 -10.82
CA LYS A 167 -7.22 2.51 -11.89
C LYS A 167 -5.83 2.19 -11.35
N TYR A 168 -5.29 3.02 -10.49
CA TYR A 168 -3.93 2.85 -9.94
C TYR A 168 -3.98 2.63 -8.43
N LYS A 169 -3.46 1.50 -7.97
CA LYS A 169 -3.47 1.13 -6.55
C LYS A 169 -2.09 0.77 -6.04
N ARG A 170 -1.76 1.23 -4.83
CA ARG A 170 -0.50 0.96 -4.13
C ARG A 170 -0.77 0.51 -2.70
N GLY A 171 -0.20 -0.63 -2.35
CA GLY A 171 -0.07 -1.03 -0.95
C GLY A 171 1.34 -0.73 -0.46
N MET A 172 1.47 -0.24 0.77
CA MET A 172 2.76 0.04 1.37
C MET A 172 2.85 -0.58 2.75
N THR A 173 3.94 -1.27 3.05
CA THR A 173 4.24 -1.73 4.41
C THR A 173 5.72 -2.02 4.59
N GLY A 174 6.21 -1.82 5.82
CA GLY A 174 7.56 -2.22 6.23
C GLY A 174 7.67 -3.70 6.61
N SER A 175 6.56 -4.34 6.95
CA SER A 175 6.51 -5.72 7.46
C SER A 175 5.34 -6.49 6.84
N PRO A 176 5.45 -6.94 5.59
CA PRO A 176 4.33 -7.53 4.85
C PRO A 176 3.78 -8.81 5.48
N THR A 177 4.63 -9.55 6.16
CA THR A 177 4.29 -10.82 6.83
C THR A 177 4.57 -10.74 8.34
N ALA A 178 4.17 -9.61 8.97
CA ALA A 178 4.49 -9.34 10.37
C ALA A 178 4.08 -10.46 11.33
N LYS A 179 3.03 -11.20 11.03
CA LYS A 179 2.56 -12.34 11.82
C LYS A 179 2.38 -13.62 11.00
N SER A 180 1.99 -13.52 9.73
CA SER A 180 1.64 -14.68 8.91
C SER A 180 1.74 -14.37 7.42
N PRO A 181 2.24 -15.31 6.58
CA PRO A 181 2.15 -15.19 5.13
C PRO A 181 0.71 -15.04 4.62
N LEU A 182 -0.27 -15.50 5.39
CA LEU A 182 -1.70 -15.35 5.05
C LEU A 182 -2.18 -13.89 5.08
N ASP A 183 -1.45 -13.00 5.76
CA ASP A 183 -1.71 -11.56 5.78
C ASP A 183 -1.62 -10.93 4.37
N LEU A 184 -0.86 -11.55 3.47
CA LEU A 184 -0.68 -11.08 2.09
C LEU A 184 -1.94 -11.23 1.22
N TYR A 185 -2.84 -12.16 1.54
CA TYR A 185 -4.03 -12.39 0.72
C TYR A 185 -4.85 -11.10 0.52
N THR A 186 -5.27 -10.47 1.59
CA THR A 186 -6.10 -9.26 1.52
C THR A 186 -5.35 -8.04 0.99
N GLN A 187 -4.04 -7.98 1.20
CA GLN A 187 -3.20 -6.92 0.64
C GLN A 187 -3.13 -7.04 -0.90
N CYS A 188 -3.03 -8.27 -1.43
CA CYS A 188 -3.07 -8.51 -2.86
C CYS A 188 -4.50 -8.37 -3.42
N GLU A 189 -5.52 -8.87 -2.72
CA GLU A 189 -6.95 -8.75 -3.09
C GLU A 189 -7.36 -7.27 -3.21
N PHE A 190 -6.87 -6.40 -2.32
CA PHE A 190 -7.05 -4.96 -2.42
C PHE A 190 -6.46 -4.39 -3.73
N LEU A 191 -5.27 -4.83 -4.11
CA LEU A 191 -4.62 -4.37 -5.34
C LEU A 191 -5.36 -4.85 -6.58
N ASP A 192 -5.54 -6.15 -6.70
CA ASP A 192 -6.30 -6.81 -7.74
C ASP A 192 -6.57 -8.27 -7.31
N PRO A 193 -7.83 -8.73 -7.24
CA PRO A 193 -8.18 -10.07 -6.78
C PRO A 193 -7.62 -11.19 -7.66
N THR A 194 -7.19 -10.89 -8.89
CA THR A 194 -6.64 -11.90 -9.82
C THR A 194 -5.15 -12.18 -9.62
N LEU A 195 -4.41 -11.30 -8.92
CA LEU A 195 -2.94 -11.35 -8.82
C LEU A 195 -2.40 -12.66 -8.24
N LEU A 196 -3.08 -13.22 -7.24
CA LEU A 196 -2.65 -14.46 -6.59
C LEU A 196 -3.21 -15.72 -7.25
N GLY A 197 -4.25 -15.60 -8.10
CA GLY A 197 -4.90 -16.71 -8.76
C GLY A 197 -5.76 -17.60 -7.83
N PHE A 198 -6.27 -17.05 -6.72
CA PHE A 198 -7.15 -17.74 -5.80
C PHE A 198 -8.52 -17.07 -5.74
N THR A 199 -9.58 -17.87 -5.77
CA THR A 199 -10.96 -17.39 -5.72
C THR A 199 -11.44 -17.03 -4.32
N SER A 200 -10.72 -17.45 -3.27
CA SER A 200 -11.09 -17.17 -1.88
C SER A 200 -9.88 -17.22 -0.93
N TYR A 201 -10.03 -16.56 0.22
CA TYR A 201 -9.07 -16.69 1.31
C TYR A 201 -8.88 -18.13 1.77
N TYR A 202 -9.92 -18.94 1.73
CA TYR A 202 -9.85 -20.33 2.21
C TYR A 202 -9.04 -21.22 1.28
N SER A 203 -9.16 -21.05 -0.04
CA SER A 203 -8.32 -21.76 -1.02
C SER A 203 -6.86 -21.34 -0.93
N PHE A 204 -6.59 -20.03 -0.76
CA PHE A 204 -5.25 -19.50 -0.49
C PHE A 204 -4.67 -20.09 0.80
N ARG A 205 -5.44 -20.08 1.91
CA ARG A 205 -5.01 -20.64 3.18
C ARG A 205 -4.69 -22.15 3.07
N ALA A 206 -5.52 -22.92 2.38
CA ALA A 206 -5.29 -24.35 2.18
C ALA A 206 -3.98 -24.64 1.41
N ARG A 207 -3.58 -23.74 0.49
CA ARG A 207 -2.32 -23.88 -0.26
C ARG A 207 -1.09 -23.57 0.58
N TYR A 208 -1.16 -22.55 1.46
CA TYR A 208 0.02 -21.97 2.11
C TYR A 208 0.11 -22.22 3.61
N ALA A 209 -0.92 -22.76 4.26
CA ALA A 209 -0.90 -23.04 5.68
C ALA A 209 -1.19 -24.51 6.00
N VAL A 210 -0.40 -25.07 6.92
CA VAL A 210 -0.67 -26.34 7.57
C VAL A 210 -1.59 -26.06 8.76
N MET A 211 -2.76 -26.66 8.79
CA MET A 211 -3.79 -26.39 9.80
C MET A 211 -3.84 -27.54 10.82
N ARG A 212 -4.02 -27.21 12.10
CA ARG A 212 -4.31 -28.19 13.14
C ARG A 212 -5.59 -27.83 13.90
N PRO A 213 -6.38 -28.83 14.35
CA PRO A 213 -7.49 -28.56 15.25
C PRO A 213 -6.96 -28.20 16.64
N ILE A 214 -7.60 -27.21 17.27
CA ILE A 214 -7.48 -26.95 18.71
C ILE A 214 -8.89 -26.97 19.32
N THR A 215 -9.01 -27.55 20.52
CA THR A 215 -10.26 -27.48 21.27
C THR A 215 -10.21 -26.21 22.15
N ARG A 216 -11.19 -25.34 21.94
CA ARG A 216 -11.38 -24.15 22.78
C ARG A 216 -12.60 -24.38 23.64
N ASP A 217 -12.47 -24.07 24.92
CA ASP A 217 -13.57 -24.18 25.91
C ASP A 217 -14.23 -25.57 26.00
N GLY A 218 -13.47 -26.65 25.76
CA GLY A 218 -13.92 -28.04 25.90
C GLY A 218 -14.89 -28.57 24.82
N PHE A 219 -15.49 -27.71 23.99
CA PHE A 219 -16.58 -28.11 23.09
C PHE A 219 -16.40 -27.72 21.63
N ARG A 220 -15.61 -26.70 21.31
CA ARG A 220 -15.46 -26.22 19.91
C ARG A 220 -14.08 -26.49 19.39
N GLN A 221 -13.99 -27.30 18.33
CA GLN A 221 -12.79 -27.45 17.53
C GLN A 221 -12.62 -26.25 16.60
N GLN A 222 -11.49 -25.59 16.68
CA GLN A 222 -11.12 -24.51 15.76
C GLN A 222 -9.83 -24.88 15.03
N MET A 223 -9.83 -24.78 13.71
CA MET A 223 -8.63 -24.95 12.90
C MET A 223 -7.75 -23.71 12.97
N ILE A 224 -6.51 -23.85 13.43
CA ILE A 224 -5.52 -22.78 13.45
C ILE A 224 -4.29 -23.12 12.60
N PRO A 225 -3.60 -22.12 12.02
CA PRO A 225 -2.33 -22.37 11.35
C PRO A 225 -1.29 -22.86 12.37
N TYR A 226 -0.69 -24.00 12.06
CA TYR A 226 0.41 -24.60 12.82
C TYR A 226 1.77 -24.33 12.13
N GLY A 227 1.76 -24.27 10.81
CA GLY A 227 2.93 -24.02 9.99
C GLY A 227 2.55 -23.45 8.63
N TYR A 228 3.55 -23.16 7.83
CA TYR A 228 3.36 -22.63 6.49
C TYR A 228 4.18 -23.44 5.48
N GLN A 229 3.67 -23.55 4.26
CA GLN A 229 4.26 -24.31 3.17
C GLN A 229 4.22 -23.53 1.86
N ASN A 230 4.94 -23.97 0.84
CA ASN A 230 4.97 -23.38 -0.50
C ASN A 230 5.32 -21.88 -0.52
N LEU A 231 6.10 -21.39 0.44
CA LEU A 231 6.40 -19.95 0.59
C LEU A 231 7.20 -19.40 -0.59
N SER A 232 8.08 -20.20 -1.19
CA SER A 232 8.85 -19.81 -2.38
C SER A 232 7.90 -19.54 -3.56
N GLU A 233 6.90 -20.39 -3.78
CA GLU A 233 5.85 -20.19 -4.79
C GLU A 233 5.11 -18.89 -4.55
N LEU A 234 4.72 -18.60 -3.29
CA LEU A 234 4.03 -17.37 -2.94
C LEU A 234 4.87 -16.13 -3.27
N TRP A 235 6.17 -16.15 -2.95
CA TRP A 235 7.06 -15.04 -3.24
C TRP A 235 7.26 -14.83 -4.74
N GLU A 236 7.41 -15.88 -5.53
CA GLU A 236 7.50 -15.76 -6.99
C GLU A 236 6.22 -15.20 -7.61
N LYS A 237 5.03 -15.52 -7.05
CA LYS A 237 3.76 -14.93 -7.47
C LYS A 237 3.67 -13.42 -7.18
N ILE A 238 4.23 -12.96 -6.06
CA ILE A 238 4.16 -11.55 -5.61
C ILE A 238 5.22 -10.68 -6.29
N LYS A 239 6.37 -11.24 -6.61
CA LYS A 239 7.53 -10.54 -7.18
C LYS A 239 7.22 -9.65 -8.40
N PRO A 240 6.37 -10.04 -9.38
CA PRO A 240 6.09 -9.21 -10.57
C PRO A 240 5.41 -7.87 -10.28
N PHE A 241 4.72 -7.75 -9.15
CA PHE A 241 3.98 -6.55 -8.74
C PHE A 241 4.38 -6.04 -7.35
N SER A 242 5.58 -6.37 -6.91
CA SER A 242 6.12 -5.88 -5.64
C SER A 242 7.59 -5.50 -5.73
N TYR A 243 8.01 -4.64 -4.80
CA TYR A 243 9.41 -4.35 -4.56
C TYR A 243 9.70 -4.50 -3.07
N ARG A 244 10.65 -5.37 -2.75
CA ARG A 244 11.06 -5.64 -1.37
C ARG A 244 12.44 -5.09 -1.09
N LYS A 245 12.57 -4.25 -0.05
CA LYS A 245 13.85 -3.75 0.42
C LYS A 245 13.84 -3.59 1.94
N ILE A 246 14.81 -4.16 2.61
CA ILE A 246 15.01 -4.02 4.05
C ILE A 246 15.99 -2.87 4.33
N LYS A 247 15.83 -2.24 5.50
CA LYS A 247 16.55 -1.02 5.86
C LYS A 247 18.08 -1.25 5.91
N GLU A 248 18.48 -2.39 6.40
CA GLU A 248 19.89 -2.79 6.52
C GLU A 248 20.61 -2.83 5.16
N ASN A 249 19.88 -3.03 4.08
CA ASN A 249 20.44 -3.11 2.72
C ASN A 249 20.36 -1.77 1.95
N CYS A 250 19.96 -0.67 2.61
CA CYS A 250 19.66 0.60 1.94
C CYS A 250 20.45 1.79 2.46
N LEU A 251 20.89 1.72 3.69
CA LEU A 251 21.48 2.84 4.42
C LEU A 251 22.71 2.34 5.16
N ASP A 252 23.81 3.07 5.10
CA ASP A 252 24.96 2.92 6.01
C ASP A 252 24.53 3.34 7.41
N LEU A 253 23.97 2.39 8.15
CA LEU A 253 23.55 2.60 9.52
C LEU A 253 24.57 2.00 10.48
N PRO A 254 24.88 2.68 11.60
CA PRO A 254 25.65 2.05 12.65
C PRO A 254 24.92 0.82 13.17
N PRO A 255 25.68 -0.20 13.64
CA PRO A 255 25.07 -1.41 14.18
C PRO A 255 24.11 -1.09 15.33
N LYS A 256 22.99 -1.83 15.39
CA LYS A 256 22.02 -1.69 16.48
C LYS A 256 22.67 -2.07 17.80
N VAL A 257 22.81 -1.12 18.70
CA VAL A 257 23.25 -1.35 20.08
C VAL A 257 22.02 -1.60 20.96
N TYR A 258 21.89 -2.82 21.48
CA TYR A 258 20.85 -3.16 22.45
C TYR A 258 21.39 -2.93 23.86
N MET A 259 20.90 -1.93 24.57
CA MET A 259 21.20 -1.73 25.99
C MET A 259 20.07 -2.34 26.83
N LYS A 260 20.39 -3.35 27.65
CA LYS A 260 19.49 -3.86 28.68
C LYS A 260 19.59 -2.93 29.88
N ARG A 261 18.55 -2.14 30.16
CA ARG A 261 18.42 -1.50 31.50
C ARG A 261 17.81 -2.56 32.41
N MET A 262 18.55 -2.96 33.43
CA MET A 262 17.96 -3.60 34.60
C MET A 262 17.29 -2.50 35.42
N LEU A 263 15.99 -2.66 35.66
CA LEU A 263 15.21 -1.88 36.61
C LEU A 263 15.36 -2.49 37.99
#